data_3135ac41973e9dab1e496d763e68098a
#
_entry.id   3135ac41973e9dab1e496d763e68098a
#
_cell.length_a   1.000
_cell.length_b   1.000
_cell.length_c   1.000
_cell.angle_alpha   90.00
_cell.angle_beta   90.00
_cell.angle_gamma   90.00
#
_symmetry.space_group_name_H-M   'P 1'
#
loop_
_entity.id
_entity.type
_entity.pdbx_description
1 polymer ?
#
loop_
_entity_poly.entity_id
_entity_poly.type
_entity_poly.pdbx_seq_one_letter_code
_entity_poly.pdbx_strand_id
1 'polypeptide(L)'
;VSHLELVCSPAVLAAVVRGLVPLTLLGLGGLVCQRAGVFNVALEGLMLTGCFGAVAASAWSGSAVVGVAAAAAAGALVAFALAAGSIRRRADPLVLGTALNIAVAGTTTFLLQALFHVRGTYQRPDLARLPHWFAGNTLPWIGPALAALSPLGLLAVAAAPALHGFLEHTVPGMRLRGVGADPTAAASLGVRPDRYRFAALLVAGVLGGLAGAELSLGSVALFTENMSAGRGWVIVLVLLLSGGRLPALLLALLVYAYAQAVGFRLQTVGLPMQLSDAAPYLATLAVLIHTGLRARRRGLAP
;
A
#
# COMPACT_ATOMS: atom_id res chain seq x y z
N VAL A 1 -17.59 -3.69 -28.57
CA VAL A 1 -16.96 -2.73 -27.65
C VAL A 1 -15.77 -2.14 -28.37
N SER A 2 -15.76 -0.83 -28.62
CA SER A 2 -14.65 -0.19 -29.32
C SER A 2 -13.36 -0.30 -28.46
N HIS A 3 -12.19 -0.46 -29.10
CA HIS A 3 -10.91 -0.54 -28.39
C HIS A 3 -10.66 0.67 -27.47
N LEU A 4 -11.26 1.83 -27.79
CA LEU A 4 -11.24 3.03 -26.95
C LEU A 4 -12.06 2.88 -25.66
N GLU A 5 -13.17 2.18 -25.68
CA GLU A 5 -14.01 1.93 -24.48
C GLU A 5 -13.35 0.93 -23.50
N LEU A 6 -12.51 0.03 -24.01
CA LEU A 6 -11.73 -0.88 -23.19
C LEU A 6 -10.68 -0.17 -22.34
N VAL A 7 -10.13 0.92 -22.87
CA VAL A 7 -9.01 1.65 -22.26
C VAL A 7 -9.47 2.93 -21.57
N CYS A 8 -10.44 3.65 -22.15
CA CYS A 8 -10.95 4.93 -21.64
C CYS A 8 -12.44 4.85 -21.38
N SER A 9 -12.85 4.27 -20.25
CA SER A 9 -14.25 4.29 -19.82
C SER A 9 -14.38 4.75 -18.36
N PRO A 10 -15.52 5.32 -17.95
CA PRO A 10 -15.77 5.69 -16.55
C PRO A 10 -15.57 4.54 -15.57
N ALA A 11 -15.82 3.31 -16.02
CA ALA A 11 -15.62 2.11 -15.21
C ALA A 11 -14.12 1.74 -15.04
N VAL A 12 -13.27 2.02 -16.04
CA VAL A 12 -11.81 1.89 -15.90
C VAL A 12 -11.31 2.92 -14.90
N LEU A 13 -11.77 4.17 -14.98
CA LEU A 13 -11.38 5.21 -14.04
C LEU A 13 -11.78 4.84 -12.60
N ALA A 14 -12.97 4.30 -12.39
CA ALA A 14 -13.39 3.79 -11.09
C ALA A 14 -12.54 2.62 -10.60
N ALA A 15 -12.12 1.71 -11.49
CA ALA A 15 -11.23 0.61 -11.15
C ALA A 15 -9.81 1.11 -10.77
N VAL A 16 -9.31 2.11 -11.50
CA VAL A 16 -8.03 2.78 -11.17
C VAL A 16 -8.09 3.40 -9.78
N VAL A 17 -9.14 4.14 -9.46
CA VAL A 17 -9.28 4.78 -8.14
C VAL A 17 -9.32 3.72 -7.03
N ARG A 18 -10.13 2.66 -7.19
CA ARG A 18 -10.18 1.57 -6.21
C ARG A 18 -8.83 0.88 -5.99
N GLY A 19 -8.06 0.66 -7.06
CA GLY A 19 -6.73 0.07 -6.95
C GLY A 19 -5.68 1.03 -6.39
N LEU A 20 -5.78 2.31 -6.73
CA LEU A 20 -4.80 3.34 -6.37
C LEU A 20 -4.82 3.68 -4.87
N VAL A 21 -6.00 3.69 -4.23
CA VAL A 21 -6.16 4.07 -2.82
C VAL A 21 -5.31 3.21 -1.88
N PRO A 22 -5.45 1.86 -1.85
CA PRO A 22 -4.65 1.03 -0.96
C PRO A 22 -3.15 1.10 -1.29
N LEU A 23 -2.80 1.19 -2.59
CA LEU A 23 -1.41 1.32 -3.01
C LEU A 23 -0.80 2.65 -2.56
N THR A 24 -1.57 3.74 -2.60
CA THR A 24 -1.11 5.07 -2.14
C THR A 24 -0.85 5.06 -0.64
N LEU A 25 -1.78 4.56 0.18
CA LEU A 25 -1.58 4.48 1.63
C LEU A 25 -0.33 3.67 1.98
N LEU A 26 -0.17 2.50 1.38
CA LEU A 26 0.99 1.64 1.60
C LEU A 26 2.29 2.29 1.09
N GLY A 27 2.25 2.92 -0.09
CA GLY A 27 3.37 3.62 -0.70
C GLY A 27 3.83 4.84 0.11
N LEU A 28 2.90 5.62 0.67
CA LEU A 28 3.23 6.73 1.58
C LEU A 28 3.94 6.22 2.84
N GLY A 29 3.46 5.11 3.43
CA GLY A 29 4.13 4.46 4.56
C GLY A 29 5.55 4.02 4.22
N GLY A 30 5.74 3.37 3.08
CA GLY A 30 7.05 2.96 2.59
C GLY A 30 7.97 4.14 2.29
N LEU A 31 7.43 5.25 1.76
CA LEU A 31 8.19 6.49 1.50
C LEU A 31 8.73 7.11 2.79
N VAL A 32 7.94 7.12 3.86
CA VAL A 32 8.41 7.60 5.18
C VAL A 32 9.61 6.78 5.66
N CYS A 33 9.54 5.45 5.54
CA CYS A 33 10.67 4.57 5.87
C CYS A 33 11.90 4.86 5.01
N GLN A 34 11.73 4.98 3.70
CA GLN A 34 12.82 5.28 2.76
C GLN A 34 13.48 6.63 3.08
N ARG A 35 12.70 7.65 3.41
CA ARG A 35 13.19 8.98 3.82
C ARG A 35 13.90 8.96 5.18
N ALA A 36 13.58 8.00 6.05
CA ALA A 36 14.29 7.76 7.32
C ALA A 36 15.53 6.88 7.17
N GLY A 37 15.88 6.44 5.95
CA GLY A 37 17.01 5.55 5.69
C GLY A 37 16.76 4.11 6.18
N VAL A 38 15.49 3.67 6.21
CA VAL A 38 15.11 2.28 6.54
C VAL A 38 14.47 1.62 5.33
N PHE A 39 15.03 0.50 4.91
CA PHE A 39 14.45 -0.30 3.85
C PHE A 39 13.39 -1.24 4.45
N ASN A 40 12.11 -0.96 4.19
CA ASN A 40 11.00 -1.75 4.71
C ASN A 40 10.49 -2.74 3.64
N VAL A 41 10.81 -4.01 3.83
CA VAL A 41 10.37 -5.11 2.95
C VAL A 41 9.08 -5.77 3.47
N ALA A 42 8.70 -5.50 4.72
CA ALA A 42 7.50 -6.10 5.34
C ALA A 42 6.16 -5.51 4.85
N LEU A 43 6.17 -4.66 3.82
CA LEU A 43 4.96 -3.98 3.32
C LEU A 43 3.84 -4.94 2.93
N GLU A 44 4.18 -6.11 2.40
CA GLU A 44 3.20 -7.16 2.06
C GLU A 44 2.50 -7.67 3.33
N GLY A 45 3.27 -8.01 4.36
CA GLY A 45 2.73 -8.47 5.64
C GLY A 45 1.91 -7.40 6.36
N LEU A 46 2.35 -6.14 6.31
CA LEU A 46 1.60 -5.01 6.90
C LEU A 46 0.21 -4.88 6.29
N MET A 47 0.12 -4.96 4.97
CA MET A 47 -1.14 -4.89 4.25
C MET A 47 -2.02 -6.11 4.52
N LEU A 48 -1.45 -7.32 4.44
CA LEU A 48 -2.19 -8.57 4.66
C LEU A 48 -2.74 -8.68 6.08
N THR A 49 -1.94 -8.30 7.09
CA THR A 49 -2.40 -8.23 8.48
C THR A 49 -3.54 -7.24 8.65
N GLY A 50 -3.47 -6.10 7.97
CA GLY A 50 -4.54 -5.10 7.93
C GLY A 50 -5.82 -5.64 7.33
N CYS A 51 -5.74 -6.39 6.20
CA CYS A 51 -6.90 -7.03 5.57
C CYS A 51 -7.61 -7.98 6.55
N PHE A 52 -6.84 -8.86 7.21
CA PHE A 52 -7.38 -9.82 8.16
C PHE A 52 -7.97 -9.13 9.39
N GLY A 53 -7.21 -8.21 10.01
CA GLY A 53 -7.64 -7.48 11.20
C GLY A 53 -8.91 -6.67 10.98
N ALA A 54 -9.03 -6.03 9.80
CA ALA A 54 -10.22 -5.28 9.42
C ALA A 54 -11.46 -6.17 9.37
N VAL A 55 -11.37 -7.30 8.65
CA VAL A 55 -12.51 -8.21 8.48
C VAL A 55 -12.86 -8.90 9.79
N ALA A 56 -11.87 -9.40 10.53
CA ALA A 56 -12.11 -10.08 11.79
C ALA A 56 -12.81 -9.17 12.82
N ALA A 57 -12.29 -7.96 13.03
CA ALA A 57 -12.88 -7.03 13.96
C ALA A 57 -14.26 -6.51 13.50
N SER A 58 -14.44 -6.28 12.21
CA SER A 58 -15.73 -5.90 11.64
C SER A 58 -16.77 -7.00 11.78
N ALA A 59 -16.39 -8.26 11.58
CA ALA A 59 -17.28 -9.41 11.73
C ALA A 59 -17.79 -9.61 13.16
N TRP A 60 -16.94 -9.33 14.17
CA TRP A 60 -17.32 -9.45 15.59
C TRP A 60 -18.07 -8.25 16.14
N SER A 61 -17.73 -7.04 15.70
CA SER A 61 -18.31 -5.81 16.23
C SER A 61 -19.51 -5.29 15.44
N GLY A 62 -19.72 -5.76 14.19
CA GLY A 62 -20.70 -5.20 13.28
C GLY A 62 -20.36 -3.77 12.80
N SER A 63 -19.13 -3.30 13.02
CA SER A 63 -18.70 -1.92 12.73
C SER A 63 -17.46 -1.87 11.84
N ALA A 64 -17.58 -1.19 10.70
CA ALA A 64 -16.43 -0.95 9.82
C ALA A 64 -15.36 -0.06 10.48
N VAL A 65 -15.77 0.88 11.35
CA VAL A 65 -14.83 1.77 12.07
C VAL A 65 -13.92 0.97 13.01
N VAL A 66 -14.50 0.02 13.76
CA VAL A 66 -13.74 -0.90 14.62
C VAL A 66 -12.81 -1.76 13.77
N GLY A 67 -13.27 -2.22 12.60
CA GLY A 67 -12.45 -2.94 11.63
C GLY A 67 -11.23 -2.13 11.18
N VAL A 68 -11.43 -0.87 10.80
CA VAL A 68 -10.33 0.03 10.39
C VAL A 68 -9.34 0.28 11.52
N ALA A 69 -9.82 0.52 12.74
CA ALA A 69 -8.96 0.72 13.91
C ALA A 69 -8.13 -0.54 14.22
N ALA A 70 -8.75 -1.72 14.15
CA ALA A 70 -8.07 -2.99 14.32
C ALA A 70 -7.03 -3.26 13.24
N ALA A 71 -7.31 -2.91 11.99
CA ALA A 71 -6.36 -3.02 10.89
C ALA A 71 -5.12 -2.13 11.11
N ALA A 72 -5.34 -0.88 11.51
CA ALA A 72 -4.24 0.05 11.83
C ALA A 72 -3.39 -0.48 13.00
N ALA A 73 -4.03 -0.99 14.06
CA ALA A 73 -3.35 -1.57 15.21
C ALA A 73 -2.58 -2.85 14.85
N ALA A 74 -3.17 -3.74 14.04
CA ALA A 74 -2.53 -4.97 13.58
C ALA A 74 -1.30 -4.68 12.70
N GLY A 75 -1.41 -3.75 11.75
CA GLY A 75 -0.28 -3.29 10.96
C GLY A 75 0.82 -2.64 11.82
N ALA A 76 0.44 -1.81 12.80
CA ALA A 76 1.37 -1.21 13.75
C ALA A 76 2.10 -2.27 14.59
N LEU A 77 1.43 -3.35 15.00
CA LEU A 77 2.02 -4.45 15.76
C LEU A 77 3.11 -5.18 14.95
N VAL A 78 2.85 -5.51 13.69
CA VAL A 78 3.85 -6.13 12.81
C VAL A 78 5.02 -5.16 12.57
N ALA A 79 4.74 -3.89 12.35
CA ALA A 79 5.78 -2.87 12.20
C ALA A 79 6.60 -2.67 13.49
N PHE A 80 5.96 -2.77 14.66
CA PHE A 80 6.67 -2.75 15.94
C PHE A 80 7.63 -3.93 16.07
N ALA A 81 7.20 -5.15 15.67
CA ALA A 81 8.08 -6.32 15.66
C ALA A 81 9.29 -6.12 14.73
N LEU A 82 9.05 -5.57 13.52
CA LEU A 82 10.13 -5.22 12.60
C LEU A 82 11.07 -4.17 13.20
N ALA A 83 10.53 -3.10 13.77
CA ALA A 83 11.32 -2.02 14.38
C ALA A 83 12.12 -2.49 15.60
N ALA A 84 11.52 -3.29 16.47
CA ALA A 84 12.18 -3.84 17.65
C ALA A 84 13.30 -4.81 17.26
N GLY A 85 13.12 -5.63 16.24
CA GLY A 85 14.13 -6.54 15.73
C GLY A 85 15.26 -5.83 14.99
N SER A 86 14.92 -4.98 14.03
CA SER A 86 15.93 -4.34 13.18
C SER A 86 16.71 -3.21 13.88
N ILE A 87 16.02 -2.38 14.68
CA ILE A 87 16.66 -1.21 15.30
C ILE A 87 17.26 -1.55 16.66
N ARG A 88 16.48 -2.21 17.56
CA ARG A 88 16.98 -2.50 18.91
C ARG A 88 17.91 -3.70 18.96
N ARG A 89 17.60 -4.77 18.20
CA ARG A 89 18.41 -6.00 18.17
C ARG A 89 19.38 -6.07 17.01
N ARG A 90 19.39 -5.03 16.14
CA ARG A 90 20.30 -4.90 14.98
C ARG A 90 20.20 -6.10 14.00
N ALA A 91 19.04 -6.75 13.94
CA ALA A 91 18.80 -7.76 12.93
C ALA A 91 18.73 -7.12 11.53
N ASP A 92 19.13 -7.87 10.51
CA ASP A 92 19.03 -7.41 9.13
C ASP A 92 17.54 -7.15 8.78
N PRO A 93 17.18 -5.91 8.38
CA PRO A 93 15.78 -5.56 8.11
C PRO A 93 15.21 -6.28 6.89
N LEU A 94 16.03 -6.69 5.91
CA LEU A 94 15.60 -7.44 4.74
C LEU A 94 15.18 -8.87 5.14
N VAL A 95 16.05 -9.54 5.90
CA VAL A 95 15.79 -10.91 6.39
C VAL A 95 14.58 -10.93 7.33
N LEU A 96 14.54 -10.00 8.28
CA LEU A 96 13.44 -9.91 9.24
C LEU A 96 12.11 -9.53 8.55
N GLY A 97 12.15 -8.60 7.58
CA GLY A 97 10.97 -8.19 6.82
C GLY A 97 10.39 -9.33 6.00
N THR A 98 11.23 -10.09 5.30
CA THR A 98 10.78 -11.27 4.54
C THR A 98 10.26 -12.37 5.45
N ALA A 99 10.91 -12.63 6.58
CA ALA A 99 10.41 -13.58 7.58
C ALA A 99 9.04 -13.18 8.14
N LEU A 100 8.83 -11.89 8.43
CA LEU A 100 7.52 -11.37 8.87
C LEU A 100 6.46 -11.51 7.80
N ASN A 101 6.76 -11.29 6.52
CA ASN A 101 5.80 -11.51 5.43
C ASN A 101 5.33 -12.98 5.39
N ILE A 102 6.25 -13.93 5.49
CA ILE A 102 5.93 -15.37 5.53
C ILE A 102 5.13 -15.73 6.80
N ALA A 103 5.57 -15.23 7.95
CA ALA A 103 4.90 -15.48 9.23
C ALA A 103 3.46 -14.92 9.22
N VAL A 104 3.25 -13.71 8.69
CA VAL A 104 1.92 -13.11 8.56
C VAL A 104 1.04 -13.91 7.60
N ALA A 105 1.56 -14.33 6.45
CA ALA A 105 0.79 -15.15 5.52
C ALA A 105 0.31 -16.45 6.17
N GLY A 106 1.20 -17.16 6.86
CA GLY A 106 0.85 -18.38 7.60
C GLY A 106 -0.11 -18.12 8.77
N THR A 107 0.12 -17.05 9.54
CA THR A 107 -0.71 -16.71 10.71
C THR A 107 -2.12 -16.30 10.29
N THR A 108 -2.28 -15.48 9.23
CA THR A 108 -3.61 -15.07 8.76
C THR A 108 -4.41 -16.23 8.19
N THR A 109 -3.77 -17.16 7.47
CA THR A 109 -4.41 -18.40 6.99
C THR A 109 -4.81 -19.30 8.17
N PHE A 110 -3.92 -19.49 9.15
CA PHE A 110 -4.22 -20.25 10.36
C PHE A 110 -5.38 -19.63 11.15
N LEU A 111 -5.35 -18.32 11.40
CA LEU A 111 -6.40 -17.64 12.14
C LEU A 111 -7.74 -17.63 11.38
N LEU A 112 -7.74 -17.58 10.05
CA LEU A 112 -8.94 -17.72 9.25
C LEU A 112 -9.63 -19.05 9.53
N GLN A 113 -8.88 -20.14 9.57
CA GLN A 113 -9.43 -21.45 9.87
C GLN A 113 -9.78 -21.61 11.36
N ALA A 114 -8.96 -21.12 12.27
CA ALA A 114 -9.15 -21.27 13.71
C ALA A 114 -10.34 -20.46 14.26
N LEU A 115 -10.55 -19.24 13.75
CA LEU A 115 -11.57 -18.32 14.27
C LEU A 115 -12.88 -18.39 13.51
N PHE A 116 -12.81 -18.61 12.21
CA PHE A 116 -14.00 -18.59 11.32
C PHE A 116 -14.37 -19.95 10.75
N HIS A 117 -13.55 -20.99 10.99
CA HIS A 117 -13.74 -22.37 10.49
C HIS A 117 -13.86 -22.45 8.96
N VAL A 118 -13.25 -21.49 8.23
CA VAL A 118 -13.31 -21.36 6.76
C VAL A 118 -11.89 -21.46 6.20
N ARG A 119 -11.76 -22.08 5.02
CA ARG A 119 -10.53 -22.08 4.20
C ARG A 119 -10.77 -21.27 2.91
N GLY A 120 -9.74 -20.63 2.43
CA GLY A 120 -9.78 -19.85 1.19
C GLY A 120 -10.37 -18.46 1.38
N THR A 121 -11.70 -18.33 1.36
CA THR A 121 -12.37 -17.02 1.40
C THR A 121 -13.42 -16.95 2.48
N TYR A 122 -13.35 -15.91 3.31
CA TYR A 122 -14.38 -15.56 4.29
C TYR A 122 -15.19 -14.37 3.77
N GLN A 123 -16.48 -14.60 3.59
CA GLN A 123 -17.45 -13.59 3.16
C GLN A 123 -18.76 -13.77 3.93
N ARG A 124 -19.32 -12.67 4.41
CA ARG A 124 -20.64 -12.65 5.03
C ARG A 124 -21.47 -11.49 4.48
N PRO A 125 -22.76 -11.69 4.24
CA PRO A 125 -23.66 -10.64 3.71
C PRO A 125 -23.80 -9.44 4.65
N ASP A 126 -23.71 -9.68 5.96
CA ASP A 126 -23.84 -8.71 7.05
C ASP A 126 -22.50 -8.06 7.45
N LEU A 127 -21.39 -8.34 6.75
CA LEU A 127 -20.12 -7.71 7.03
C LEU A 127 -20.21 -6.20 6.79
N ALA A 128 -19.90 -5.41 7.82
CA ALA A 128 -19.92 -3.96 7.73
C ALA A 128 -18.88 -3.46 6.71
N ARG A 129 -19.34 -2.70 5.73
CA ARG A 129 -18.52 -2.10 4.66
C ARG A 129 -18.20 -0.66 4.98
N LEU A 130 -17.11 -0.16 4.40
CA LEU A 130 -16.85 1.27 4.42
C LEU A 130 -17.92 2.01 3.59
N PRO A 131 -18.47 3.14 4.09
CA PRO A 131 -19.45 3.90 3.35
C PRO A 131 -18.83 4.53 2.10
N HIS A 132 -19.60 4.58 1.02
CA HIS A 132 -19.24 5.31 -0.20
C HIS A 132 -20.12 6.56 -0.29
N TRP A 133 -19.63 7.68 0.21
CA TRP A 133 -20.43 8.90 0.36
C TRP A 133 -20.88 9.54 -0.97
N PHE A 134 -20.16 9.25 -2.04
CA PHE A 134 -20.46 9.80 -3.36
C PHE A 134 -21.18 8.81 -4.30
N ALA A 135 -21.75 7.74 -3.76
CA ALA A 135 -22.40 6.68 -4.55
C ALA A 135 -23.58 7.17 -5.40
N GLY A 136 -24.24 8.28 -5.02
CA GLY A 136 -25.34 8.90 -5.77
C GLY A 136 -24.91 9.94 -6.80
N ASN A 137 -23.64 10.10 -7.11
CA ASN A 137 -23.17 11.14 -8.02
C ASN A 137 -23.47 10.81 -9.48
N THR A 138 -24.20 11.69 -10.16
CA THR A 138 -24.70 11.51 -11.53
C THR A 138 -23.77 12.07 -12.61
N LEU A 139 -22.57 12.56 -12.26
CA LEU A 139 -21.62 13.07 -13.24
C LEU A 139 -21.17 11.96 -14.20
N PRO A 140 -21.32 12.11 -15.53
CA PRO A 140 -21.23 10.99 -16.46
C PRO A 140 -19.85 10.36 -16.58
N TRP A 141 -18.77 11.13 -16.41
CA TRP A 141 -17.38 10.60 -16.53
C TRP A 141 -16.67 10.40 -15.20
N ILE A 142 -16.87 11.32 -14.27
CA ILE A 142 -16.14 11.36 -12.98
C ILE A 142 -16.96 10.71 -11.87
N GLY A 143 -18.32 10.63 -12.03
CA GLY A 143 -19.23 10.06 -11.03
C GLY A 143 -18.83 8.67 -10.54
N PRO A 144 -18.55 7.69 -11.42
CA PRO A 144 -18.14 6.35 -11.01
C PRO A 144 -16.79 6.32 -10.25
N ALA A 145 -15.87 7.23 -10.56
CA ALA A 145 -14.59 7.36 -9.85
C ALA A 145 -14.79 7.96 -8.46
N LEU A 146 -15.64 8.98 -8.33
CA LEU A 146 -16.01 9.56 -7.03
C LEU A 146 -16.79 8.55 -6.19
N ALA A 147 -17.72 7.83 -6.79
CA ALA A 147 -18.46 6.76 -6.13
C ALA A 147 -17.57 5.61 -5.63
N ALA A 148 -16.39 5.45 -6.20
CA ALA A 148 -15.39 4.46 -5.76
C ALA A 148 -14.54 4.94 -4.55
N LEU A 149 -14.63 6.23 -4.17
CA LEU A 149 -13.88 6.77 -3.04
C LEU A 149 -14.57 6.42 -1.71
N SER A 150 -13.83 5.72 -0.88
CA SER A 150 -14.14 5.48 0.53
C SER A 150 -13.60 6.62 1.42
N PRO A 151 -13.92 6.66 2.72
CA PRO A 151 -13.26 7.56 3.68
C PRO A 151 -11.74 7.39 3.71
N LEU A 152 -11.23 6.16 3.56
CA LEU A 152 -9.78 5.90 3.46
C LEU A 152 -9.20 6.39 2.13
N GLY A 153 -10.00 6.42 1.07
CA GLY A 153 -9.64 7.05 -0.20
C GLY A 153 -9.44 8.56 -0.04
N LEU A 154 -10.34 9.23 0.67
CA LEU A 154 -10.18 10.65 0.98
C LEU A 154 -8.95 10.90 1.88
N LEU A 155 -8.72 10.02 2.86
CA LEU A 155 -7.52 10.05 3.67
C LEU A 155 -6.25 9.91 2.81
N ALA A 156 -6.21 8.99 1.85
CA ALA A 156 -5.07 8.81 0.95
C ALA A 156 -4.77 10.07 0.12
N VAL A 157 -5.82 10.69 -0.42
CA VAL A 157 -5.72 11.95 -1.19
C VAL A 157 -5.20 13.08 -0.31
N ALA A 158 -5.67 13.21 0.93
CA ALA A 158 -5.22 14.23 1.87
C ALA A 158 -3.83 13.94 2.44
N ALA A 159 -3.51 12.66 2.67
CA ALA A 159 -2.24 12.25 3.27
C ALA A 159 -1.03 12.54 2.36
N ALA A 160 -1.18 12.48 1.04
CA ALA A 160 -0.09 12.73 0.11
C ALA A 160 0.45 14.18 0.22
N PRO A 161 -0.36 15.26 0.09
CA PRO A 161 0.13 16.62 0.28
C PRO A 161 0.51 16.91 1.75
N ALA A 162 -0.18 16.31 2.71
CA ALA A 162 0.16 16.47 4.12
C ALA A 162 1.55 15.87 4.42
N LEU A 163 1.86 14.69 3.88
CA LEU A 163 3.19 14.09 4.01
C LEU A 163 4.26 14.93 3.31
N HIS A 164 3.96 15.48 2.13
CA HIS A 164 4.88 16.40 1.46
C HIS A 164 5.19 17.61 2.34
N GLY A 165 4.15 18.28 2.85
CA GLY A 165 4.29 19.41 3.75
C GLY A 165 5.06 19.04 5.03
N PHE A 166 4.75 17.88 5.63
CA PHE A 166 5.48 17.38 6.80
C PHE A 166 6.98 17.20 6.49
N LEU A 167 7.31 16.51 5.40
CA LEU A 167 8.69 16.21 5.06
C LEU A 167 9.49 17.46 4.68
N GLU A 168 8.89 18.42 3.97
CA GLU A 168 9.63 19.57 3.41
C GLU A 168 9.61 20.79 4.34
N HIS A 169 8.54 21.01 5.11
CA HIS A 169 8.32 22.25 5.83
C HIS A 169 8.29 22.12 7.36
N THR A 170 8.47 20.91 7.93
CA THR A 170 8.48 20.75 9.39
C THR A 170 9.85 20.33 9.92
N VAL A 171 10.17 20.78 11.15
CA VAL A 171 11.42 20.40 11.83
C VAL A 171 11.56 18.87 11.99
N PRO A 172 10.54 18.12 12.46
CA PRO A 172 10.66 16.66 12.54
C PRO A 172 10.83 15.99 11.17
N GLY A 173 10.21 16.52 10.10
CA GLY A 173 10.40 16.03 8.74
C GLY A 173 11.82 16.26 8.22
N MET A 174 12.40 17.45 8.46
CA MET A 174 13.80 17.74 8.14
C MET A 174 14.76 16.81 8.90
N ARG A 175 14.53 16.59 10.20
CA ARG A 175 15.32 15.65 11.00
C ARG A 175 15.22 14.22 10.48
N LEU A 176 14.03 13.77 10.10
CA LEU A 176 13.80 12.45 9.52
C LEU A 176 14.62 12.26 8.23
N ARG A 177 14.60 13.25 7.34
CA ARG A 177 15.39 13.23 6.09
C ARG A 177 16.89 13.30 6.38
N GLY A 178 17.31 14.11 7.37
CA GLY A 178 18.70 14.17 7.82
C GLY A 178 19.20 12.82 8.33
N VAL A 179 18.39 12.12 9.14
CA VAL A 179 18.68 10.75 9.60
C VAL A 179 18.80 9.76 8.44
N GLY A 180 17.96 9.92 7.40
CA GLY A 180 18.04 9.08 6.22
C GLY A 180 19.25 9.33 5.33
N ALA A 181 19.73 10.58 5.27
CA ALA A 181 20.89 10.96 4.48
C ALA A 181 22.21 10.55 5.16
N ASP A 182 22.38 10.92 6.42
CA ASP A 182 23.56 10.55 7.23
C ASP A 182 23.16 10.46 8.71
N PRO A 183 22.98 9.23 9.25
CA PRO A 183 22.59 9.05 10.64
C PRO A 183 23.69 9.47 11.63
N THR A 184 24.97 9.43 11.23
CA THR A 184 26.10 9.84 12.10
C THR A 184 26.17 11.35 12.24
N ALA A 185 26.03 12.07 11.13
CA ALA A 185 25.93 13.53 11.14
C ALA A 185 24.69 14.02 11.89
N ALA A 186 23.54 13.35 11.72
CA ALA A 186 22.33 13.68 12.47
C ALA A 186 22.52 13.48 13.98
N ALA A 187 23.21 12.41 14.39
CA ALA A 187 23.50 12.13 15.79
C ALA A 187 24.44 13.18 16.42
N SER A 188 25.45 13.66 15.69
CA SER A 188 26.34 14.73 16.17
C SER A 188 25.62 16.06 16.41
N LEU A 189 24.49 16.28 15.71
CA LEU A 189 23.60 17.42 15.91
C LEU A 189 22.52 17.19 17.01
N GLY A 190 22.66 16.10 17.80
CA GLY A 190 21.76 15.79 18.91
C GLY A 190 20.43 15.11 18.49
N VAL A 191 20.26 14.75 17.21
CA VAL A 191 19.12 13.97 16.76
C VAL A 191 19.35 12.50 17.08
N ARG A 192 18.32 11.79 17.54
CA ARG A 192 18.39 10.34 17.83
C ARG A 192 17.90 9.53 16.63
N PRO A 193 18.77 8.95 15.77
CA PRO A 193 18.36 8.27 14.53
C PRO A 193 17.39 7.13 14.77
N ASP A 194 17.62 6.33 15.80
CA ASP A 194 16.80 5.15 16.11
C ASP A 194 15.33 5.50 16.40
N ARG A 195 15.08 6.64 17.05
CA ARG A 195 13.72 7.10 17.32
C ARG A 195 12.96 7.45 16.05
N TYR A 196 13.61 8.14 15.11
CA TYR A 196 13.01 8.53 13.84
C TYR A 196 12.77 7.32 12.94
N ARG A 197 13.72 6.39 12.88
CA ARG A 197 13.57 5.12 12.17
C ARG A 197 12.44 4.27 12.74
N PHE A 198 12.38 4.16 14.06
CA PHE A 198 11.32 3.43 14.76
C PHE A 198 9.94 4.04 14.48
N ALA A 199 9.80 5.36 14.61
CA ALA A 199 8.55 6.06 14.31
C ALA A 199 8.14 5.91 12.83
N ALA A 200 9.09 5.97 11.90
CA ALA A 200 8.85 5.77 10.48
C ALA A 200 8.26 4.38 10.19
N LEU A 201 8.81 3.33 10.80
CA LEU A 201 8.28 1.97 10.67
C LEU A 201 6.86 1.84 11.25
N LEU A 202 6.59 2.45 12.41
CA LEU A 202 5.23 2.43 12.99
C LEU A 202 4.22 3.16 12.10
N VAL A 203 4.58 4.33 11.56
CA VAL A 203 3.72 5.05 10.59
C VAL A 203 3.46 4.19 9.36
N ALA A 204 4.47 3.51 8.83
CA ALA A 204 4.31 2.58 7.73
C ALA A 204 3.39 1.40 8.09
N GLY A 205 3.46 0.91 9.34
CA GLY A 205 2.56 -0.12 9.84
C GLY A 205 1.11 0.31 9.90
N VAL A 206 0.84 1.50 10.44
CA VAL A 206 -0.51 2.08 10.48
C VAL A 206 -1.06 2.27 9.07
N LEU A 207 -0.30 2.92 8.17
CA LEU A 207 -0.73 3.16 6.79
C LEU A 207 -0.87 1.85 6.00
N GLY A 208 -0.01 0.85 6.25
CA GLY A 208 -0.13 -0.48 5.66
C GLY A 208 -1.36 -1.23 6.15
N GLY A 209 -1.68 -1.13 7.45
CA GLY A 209 -2.92 -1.65 8.02
C GLY A 209 -4.16 -1.01 7.40
N LEU A 210 -4.18 0.32 7.28
CA LEU A 210 -5.26 1.07 6.63
C LEU A 210 -5.40 0.71 5.14
N ALA A 211 -4.29 0.50 4.43
CA ALA A 211 -4.31 0.00 3.06
C ALA A 211 -4.98 -1.38 2.96
N GLY A 212 -4.71 -2.26 3.93
CA GLY A 212 -5.37 -3.55 4.06
C GLY A 212 -6.88 -3.43 4.35
N ALA A 213 -7.27 -2.53 5.25
CA ALA A 213 -8.69 -2.26 5.53
C ALA A 213 -9.44 -1.76 4.29
N GLU A 214 -8.82 -0.88 3.51
CA GLU A 214 -9.40 -0.39 2.26
C GLU A 214 -9.58 -1.52 1.26
N LEU A 215 -8.57 -2.39 1.12
CA LEU A 215 -8.64 -3.51 0.19
C LEU A 215 -9.76 -4.48 0.58
N SER A 216 -9.92 -4.78 1.87
CA SER A 216 -10.88 -5.77 2.35
C SER A 216 -12.28 -5.21 2.58
N LEU A 217 -12.46 -4.12 3.35
CA LEU A 217 -13.77 -3.55 3.69
C LEU A 217 -14.23 -2.46 2.73
N GLY A 218 -13.29 -1.73 2.10
CA GLY A 218 -13.62 -0.66 1.15
C GLY A 218 -13.98 -1.20 -0.24
N SER A 219 -13.25 -2.19 -0.72
CA SER A 219 -13.42 -2.65 -2.10
C SER A 219 -14.39 -3.82 -2.26
N VAL A 220 -14.29 -4.87 -1.42
CA VAL A 220 -14.96 -6.16 -1.69
C VAL A 220 -15.77 -6.73 -0.53
N ALA A 221 -15.56 -6.29 0.70
CA ALA A 221 -16.17 -6.79 1.94
C ALA A 221 -16.03 -8.32 2.10
N LEU A 222 -14.79 -8.78 2.00
CA LEU A 222 -14.39 -10.16 2.23
C LEU A 222 -12.90 -10.23 2.63
N PHE A 223 -12.48 -11.38 3.12
CA PHE A 223 -11.07 -11.72 3.26
C PHE A 223 -10.80 -13.02 2.51
N THR A 224 -9.75 -13.05 1.72
CA THR A 224 -9.23 -14.28 1.11
C THR A 224 -7.77 -14.50 1.50
N GLU A 225 -7.36 -15.75 1.57
CA GLU A 225 -5.96 -16.08 1.83
C GLU A 225 -5.05 -15.38 0.83
N ASN A 226 -3.97 -14.78 1.34
CA ASN A 226 -3.02 -13.99 0.55
C ASN A 226 -3.66 -12.84 -0.26
N MET A 227 -4.67 -12.16 0.32
CA MET A 227 -5.45 -11.10 -0.36
C MET A 227 -4.62 -9.94 -0.89
N SER A 228 -3.48 -9.65 -0.29
CA SER A 228 -2.54 -8.62 -0.76
C SER A 228 -1.95 -8.94 -2.14
N ALA A 229 -1.87 -10.23 -2.51
CA ALA A 229 -1.48 -10.74 -3.84
C ALA A 229 -0.21 -10.07 -4.41
N GLY A 230 0.81 -9.88 -3.57
CA GLY A 230 2.09 -9.30 -3.99
C GLY A 230 2.13 -7.78 -4.16
N ARG A 231 1.04 -7.06 -3.82
CA ARG A 231 0.98 -5.58 -3.95
C ARG A 231 2.05 -4.89 -3.12
N GLY A 232 2.38 -5.41 -1.94
CA GLY A 232 3.47 -4.87 -1.12
C GLY A 232 4.83 -4.96 -1.80
N TRP A 233 5.11 -6.05 -2.50
CA TRP A 233 6.35 -6.20 -3.28
C TRP A 233 6.42 -5.21 -4.44
N VAL A 234 5.30 -4.96 -5.11
CA VAL A 234 5.21 -3.92 -6.14
C VAL A 234 5.55 -2.55 -5.55
N ILE A 235 5.02 -2.23 -4.37
CA ILE A 235 5.35 -0.95 -3.70
C ILE A 235 6.83 -0.85 -3.38
N VAL A 236 7.48 -1.93 -2.93
CA VAL A 236 8.95 -1.94 -2.71
C VAL A 236 9.70 -1.57 -4.00
N LEU A 237 9.31 -2.16 -5.14
CA LEU A 237 9.91 -1.83 -6.44
C LEU A 237 9.66 -0.37 -6.84
N VAL A 238 8.42 0.10 -6.69
CA VAL A 238 8.03 1.48 -7.00
C VAL A 238 8.78 2.49 -6.12
N LEU A 239 9.00 2.18 -4.84
CA LEU A 239 9.79 3.01 -3.93
C LEU A 239 11.24 3.12 -4.39
N LEU A 240 11.87 2.02 -4.80
CA LEU A 240 13.23 2.03 -5.34
C LEU A 240 13.31 2.92 -6.60
N LEU A 241 12.31 2.81 -7.49
CA LEU A 241 12.22 3.63 -8.71
C LEU A 241 11.99 5.11 -8.42
N SER A 242 11.19 5.43 -7.41
CA SER A 242 10.87 6.82 -7.06
C SER A 242 12.06 7.60 -6.51
N GLY A 243 13.12 6.90 -6.08
CA GLY A 243 14.28 7.51 -5.43
C GLY A 243 13.91 8.33 -4.19
N GLY A 244 12.83 7.96 -3.51
CA GLY A 244 12.31 8.68 -2.34
C GLY A 244 11.55 9.97 -2.70
N ARG A 245 11.17 10.19 -3.95
CA ARG A 245 10.46 11.40 -4.42
C ARG A 245 8.97 11.13 -4.49
N LEU A 246 8.17 11.88 -3.70
CA LEU A 246 6.71 11.69 -3.65
C LEU A 246 6.01 11.79 -5.02
N PRO A 247 6.29 12.80 -5.89
CA PRO A 247 5.63 12.87 -7.19
C PRO A 247 5.94 11.66 -8.08
N ALA A 248 7.18 11.17 -8.03
CA ALA A 248 7.59 9.99 -8.80
C ALA A 248 6.89 8.72 -8.28
N LEU A 249 6.75 8.58 -6.95
CA LEU A 249 5.97 7.51 -6.32
C LEU A 249 4.53 7.53 -6.82
N LEU A 250 3.83 8.66 -6.70
CA LEU A 250 2.41 8.78 -7.07
C LEU A 250 2.19 8.50 -8.56
N LEU A 251 3.09 8.98 -9.43
CA LEU A 251 3.01 8.72 -10.86
C LEU A 251 3.19 7.22 -11.17
N ALA A 252 4.16 6.56 -10.53
CA ALA A 252 4.39 5.13 -10.74
C ALA A 252 3.23 4.29 -10.22
N LEU A 253 2.63 4.66 -9.08
CA LEU A 253 1.43 4.01 -8.55
C LEU A 253 0.22 4.18 -9.47
N LEU A 254 0.05 5.37 -10.06
CA LEU A 254 -1.01 5.63 -11.03
C LEU A 254 -0.85 4.77 -12.28
N VAL A 255 0.37 4.69 -12.83
CA VAL A 255 0.66 3.83 -13.98
C VAL A 255 0.38 2.35 -13.67
N TYR A 256 0.80 1.89 -12.48
CA TYR A 256 0.52 0.52 -12.05
C TYR A 256 -0.99 0.25 -11.90
N ALA A 257 -1.72 1.13 -11.19
CA ALA A 257 -3.15 0.98 -10.99
C ALA A 257 -3.93 1.02 -12.32
N TYR A 258 -3.51 1.87 -13.26
CA TYR A 258 -4.07 1.93 -14.59
C TYR A 258 -3.82 0.64 -15.38
N ALA A 259 -2.58 0.14 -15.39
CA ALA A 259 -2.24 -1.11 -16.05
C ALA A 259 -3.02 -2.30 -15.46
N GLN A 260 -3.22 -2.33 -14.13
CA GLN A 260 -4.03 -3.34 -13.45
C GLN A 260 -5.51 -3.24 -13.86
N ALA A 261 -6.08 -2.03 -13.92
CA ALA A 261 -7.47 -1.81 -14.31
C ALA A 261 -7.73 -2.23 -15.76
N VAL A 262 -6.81 -1.92 -16.67
CA VAL A 262 -6.88 -2.36 -18.07
C VAL A 262 -6.69 -3.87 -18.15
N GLY A 263 -5.77 -4.47 -17.41
CA GLY A 263 -5.57 -5.92 -17.35
C GLY A 263 -6.85 -6.67 -16.99
N PHE A 264 -7.57 -6.23 -15.96
CA PHE A 264 -8.88 -6.82 -15.59
C PHE A 264 -9.93 -6.70 -16.70
N ARG A 265 -9.92 -5.60 -17.46
CA ARG A 265 -10.82 -5.42 -18.60
C ARG A 265 -10.48 -6.35 -19.77
N LEU A 266 -9.21 -6.59 -20.00
CA LEU A 266 -8.77 -7.49 -21.07
C LEU A 266 -9.23 -8.95 -20.83
N GLN A 267 -9.40 -9.35 -19.57
CA GLN A 267 -10.00 -10.66 -19.23
C GLN A 267 -11.44 -10.79 -19.74
N THR A 268 -12.23 -9.69 -19.73
CA THR A 268 -13.61 -9.72 -20.23
C THR A 268 -13.70 -9.91 -21.75
N VAL A 269 -12.61 -9.71 -22.48
CA VAL A 269 -12.51 -9.88 -23.95
C VAL A 269 -11.91 -11.24 -24.34
N GLY A 270 -11.69 -12.12 -23.34
CA GLY A 270 -11.22 -13.50 -23.59
C GLY A 270 -9.72 -13.71 -23.54
N LEU A 271 -8.95 -12.71 -23.06
CA LEU A 271 -7.52 -12.94 -22.83
C LEU A 271 -7.31 -13.85 -21.61
N PRO A 272 -6.31 -14.74 -21.65
CA PRO A 272 -5.98 -15.60 -20.51
C PRO A 272 -5.68 -14.76 -19.27
N MET A 273 -6.17 -15.22 -18.11
CA MET A 273 -6.00 -14.55 -16.81
C MET A 273 -4.52 -14.25 -16.52
N GLN A 274 -3.63 -15.19 -16.86
CA GLN A 274 -2.18 -15.08 -16.64
C GLN A 274 -1.56 -13.87 -17.35
N LEU A 275 -1.98 -13.59 -18.59
CA LEU A 275 -1.49 -12.43 -19.36
C LEU A 275 -2.02 -11.11 -18.79
N SER A 276 -3.27 -11.10 -18.35
CA SER A 276 -3.89 -9.92 -17.74
C SER A 276 -3.25 -9.59 -16.40
N ASP A 277 -2.95 -10.58 -15.58
CA ASP A 277 -2.27 -10.42 -14.31
C ASP A 277 -0.80 -10.01 -14.48
N ALA A 278 -0.17 -10.37 -15.60
CA ALA A 278 1.18 -9.92 -15.94
C ALA A 278 1.24 -8.45 -16.39
N ALA A 279 0.14 -7.87 -16.88
CA ALA A 279 0.12 -6.52 -17.47
C ALA A 279 0.70 -5.42 -16.54
N PRO A 280 0.36 -5.31 -15.24
CA PRO A 280 0.94 -4.28 -14.37
C PRO A 280 2.45 -4.50 -14.12
N TYR A 281 2.92 -5.74 -14.08
CA TYR A 281 4.34 -6.06 -13.91
C TYR A 281 5.15 -5.72 -15.16
N LEU A 282 4.61 -6.01 -16.34
CA LEU A 282 5.21 -5.62 -17.62
C LEU A 282 5.26 -4.11 -17.79
N ALA A 283 4.20 -3.39 -17.41
CA ALA A 283 4.17 -1.93 -17.43
C ALA A 283 5.24 -1.33 -16.51
N THR A 284 5.37 -1.84 -15.28
CA THR A 284 6.43 -1.40 -14.35
C THR A 284 7.83 -1.70 -14.88
N LEU A 285 8.05 -2.87 -15.46
CA LEU A 285 9.32 -3.26 -16.06
C LEU A 285 9.67 -2.34 -17.25
N ALA A 286 8.71 -2.02 -18.10
CA ALA A 286 8.91 -1.10 -19.23
C ALA A 286 9.31 0.31 -18.75
N VAL A 287 8.68 0.83 -17.70
CA VAL A 287 9.06 2.10 -17.08
C VAL A 287 10.47 2.03 -16.50
N LEU A 288 10.83 0.93 -15.83
CA LEU A 288 12.17 0.67 -15.30
C LEU A 288 13.24 0.72 -16.39
N ILE A 289 13.04 -0.02 -17.45
CA ILE A 289 13.97 -0.08 -18.59
C ILE A 289 14.11 1.32 -19.20
N HIS A 290 12.99 2.02 -19.42
CA HIS A 290 13.00 3.36 -20.00
C HIS A 290 13.75 4.38 -19.14
N THR A 291 13.49 4.39 -17.82
CA THR A 291 14.18 5.30 -16.90
C THR A 291 15.66 4.96 -16.75
N GLY A 292 16.00 3.67 -16.69
CA GLY A 292 17.40 3.20 -16.65
C GLY A 292 18.19 3.60 -17.91
N LEU A 293 17.58 3.44 -19.10
CA LEU A 293 18.21 3.85 -20.37
C LEU A 293 18.39 5.38 -20.44
N ARG A 294 17.43 6.17 -19.91
CA ARG A 294 17.58 7.64 -19.85
C ARG A 294 18.67 8.06 -18.86
N ALA A 295 18.81 7.39 -17.70
CA ALA A 295 19.87 7.67 -16.73
C ALA A 295 21.26 7.39 -17.34
N ARG A 296 21.42 6.28 -18.04
CA ARG A 296 22.66 5.96 -18.79
C ARG A 296 23.02 7.03 -19.83
N ARG A 297 22.04 7.48 -20.64
CA ARG A 297 22.26 8.55 -21.64
C ARG A 297 22.65 9.89 -21.05
N ARG A 298 22.31 10.16 -19.78
CA ARG A 298 22.65 11.38 -19.06
C ARG A 298 23.93 11.30 -18.25
N GLY A 299 24.67 10.19 -18.32
CA GLY A 299 25.88 9.95 -17.54
C GLY A 299 25.67 9.89 -16.01
N LEU A 300 24.43 9.65 -15.57
CA LEU A 300 24.02 9.60 -14.17
C LEU A 300 23.93 8.17 -13.62
N ALA A 301 24.32 7.16 -14.41
CA ALA A 301 24.42 5.77 -13.96
C ALA A 301 25.86 5.49 -13.58
N PRO A 302 26.13 4.78 -12.41
CA PRO A 302 27.44 4.31 -12.04
C PRO A 302 28.00 3.31 -13.04
#